data_8a025e847dfd9404771284d6a78ad2ea
#
_entry.id   8a025e847dfd9404771284d6a78ad2ea
#
_cell.length_a   1.000
_cell.length_b   1.000
_cell.length_c   1.000
_cell.angle_alpha   90.00
_cell.angle_beta   90.00
_cell.angle_gamma   90.00
#
_symmetry.space_group_name_H-M   'P 1'
#
loop_
_entity.id
_entity.type
_entity.pdbx_description
1 polymer ?
#
loop_
_entity_poly.entity_id
_entity_poly.type
_entity_poly.pdbx_seq_one_letter_code
_entity_poly.pdbx_strand_id
1 'polypeptide(L)'
;MKLFSYLSVAVLLLSSIALAAYSPDLLSALIVGLMCIIALAGCIHGLLPTISITGGLLNGQKSIRKASETEGSSAWVAALQIERFFQQKTLDGLFEDYREKVQHQRETGQIVSDLDEVLNEDVLALHTWKGVIAQLPGTLTGLGILGTFVGLLLGLRGISFVTVEAALGSVQSILAGINTAFYTSIAGVILSILFNITNNVLRNIMNRETGLFLEEFHKSVIPTTDEQARYSSRREVRQILELLERLPRNAGNGVLSRETVQSAGLNERVLMPQILDGLRKNEFTFFLQPRYDLNTRRVVGAEALVRWNHPVLGVISPAVFIPVLENNGYITKLDQYIWEEVCKTIRVWIDAGVRPVPIAVNVTKTDILAIDVAEFFSEMLKKYRIPPKYLNIDIAKSAYLETHGALSDTEAQLQQMGFRVILDGFDGDYVELSALGGFGTDLLKLDLRSAALQNKTDVLPGIFTQARTLRLNLLAEGIESTEQLNVLRKAGCTEGQGYLFSRPLSVDEFVRILKVGHSG
;
A
#
# COMPACT_ATOMS: atom_id res chain seq x y z
N MET A 1 -25.56 8.27 4.06
CA MET A 1 -24.26 8.70 3.56
C MET A 1 -24.29 10.03 2.82
N LYS A 2 -25.01 10.21 1.69
CA LYS A 2 -25.05 11.49 0.94
C LYS A 2 -25.36 12.70 1.84
N LEU A 3 -26.38 12.60 2.71
CA LEU A 3 -26.77 13.67 3.63
C LEU A 3 -25.62 14.07 4.59
N PHE A 4 -24.91 13.09 5.15
CA PHE A 4 -23.77 13.31 6.03
C PHE A 4 -22.60 14.01 5.31
N SER A 5 -22.30 13.59 4.08
CA SER A 5 -21.26 14.19 3.26
C SER A 5 -21.52 15.66 2.93
N TYR A 6 -22.77 16.00 2.55
CA TYR A 6 -23.16 17.39 2.33
C TYR A 6 -23.20 18.20 3.63
N LEU A 7 -23.59 17.58 4.75
CA LEU A 7 -23.61 18.24 6.05
C LEU A 7 -22.19 18.62 6.50
N SER A 8 -21.19 17.76 6.33
CA SER A 8 -19.80 18.05 6.71
C SER A 8 -19.23 19.22 5.91
N VAL A 9 -19.51 19.30 4.61
CA VAL A 9 -19.12 20.45 3.77
C VAL A 9 -19.88 21.70 4.18
N ALA A 10 -21.17 21.60 4.50
CA ALA A 10 -21.95 22.74 4.97
C ALA A 10 -21.42 23.29 6.31
N VAL A 11 -21.04 22.44 7.25
CA VAL A 11 -20.41 22.85 8.52
C VAL A 11 -19.10 23.58 8.26
N LEU A 12 -18.25 23.10 7.35
CA LEU A 12 -17.02 23.79 6.98
C LEU A 12 -17.29 25.19 6.40
N LEU A 13 -18.24 25.31 5.48
CA LEU A 13 -18.58 26.58 4.84
C LEU A 13 -19.24 27.57 5.84
N LEU A 14 -20.15 27.09 6.68
CA LEU A 14 -20.77 27.93 7.73
C LEU A 14 -19.73 28.42 8.74
N SER A 15 -18.80 27.55 9.15
CA SER A 15 -17.69 27.93 10.03
C SER A 15 -16.78 28.96 9.37
N SER A 16 -16.51 28.83 8.07
CA SER A 16 -15.73 29.79 7.30
C SER A 16 -16.40 31.18 7.29
N ILE A 17 -17.70 31.21 7.00
CA ILE A 17 -18.49 32.48 6.98
C ILE A 17 -18.56 33.10 8.38
N ALA A 18 -18.79 32.30 9.42
CA ALA A 18 -18.82 32.77 10.79
C ALA A 18 -17.48 33.40 11.21
N LEU A 19 -16.36 32.72 10.94
CA LEU A 19 -15.03 33.25 11.24
C LEU A 19 -14.74 34.56 10.48
N ALA A 20 -15.18 34.69 9.24
CA ALA A 20 -15.01 35.94 8.49
C ALA A 20 -15.89 37.07 9.07
N ALA A 21 -17.14 36.78 9.43
CA ALA A 21 -18.10 37.77 9.94
C ALA A 21 -17.75 38.32 11.33
N TYR A 22 -17.11 37.50 12.18
CA TYR A 22 -16.70 37.90 13.54
C TYR A 22 -15.27 38.40 13.62
N SER A 23 -14.64 38.75 12.49
CA SER A 23 -13.27 39.29 12.48
C SER A 23 -13.18 40.63 13.22
N PRO A 24 -12.23 40.79 14.16
CA PRO A 24 -12.18 41.97 15.04
C PRO A 24 -11.73 43.25 14.32
N ASP A 25 -11.04 43.14 13.20
CA ASP A 25 -10.48 44.26 12.43
C ASP A 25 -10.38 43.90 10.94
N LEU A 26 -10.15 44.95 10.10
CA LEU A 26 -10.08 44.81 8.65
C LEU A 26 -8.97 43.85 8.19
N LEU A 27 -7.82 43.81 8.88
CA LEU A 27 -6.69 42.98 8.51
C LEU A 27 -6.98 41.50 8.75
N SER A 28 -7.51 41.16 9.92
CA SER A 28 -7.96 39.81 10.22
C SER A 28 -9.07 39.36 9.27
N ALA A 29 -10.00 40.26 8.92
CA ALA A 29 -11.05 39.98 7.93
C ALA A 29 -10.47 39.66 6.54
N LEU A 30 -9.43 40.36 6.09
CA LEU A 30 -8.76 40.08 4.81
C LEU A 30 -8.04 38.73 4.82
N ILE A 31 -7.29 38.43 5.88
CA ILE A 31 -6.56 37.17 6.00
C ILE A 31 -7.54 36.00 6.11
N VAL A 32 -8.53 36.06 6.97
CA VAL A 32 -9.56 35.04 7.12
C VAL A 32 -10.39 34.92 5.85
N GLY A 33 -10.71 36.03 5.18
CA GLY A 33 -11.39 36.05 3.88
C GLY A 33 -10.59 35.27 2.81
N LEU A 34 -9.26 35.46 2.76
CA LEU A 34 -8.39 34.67 1.88
C LEU A 34 -8.42 33.18 2.21
N MET A 35 -8.38 32.84 3.50
CA MET A 35 -8.51 31.44 3.94
C MET A 35 -9.85 30.82 3.51
N CYS A 36 -10.95 31.61 3.63
CA CYS A 36 -12.28 31.18 3.19
C CYS A 36 -12.35 30.95 1.68
N ILE A 37 -11.70 31.80 0.89
CA ILE A 37 -11.62 31.63 -0.58
C ILE A 37 -10.86 30.33 -0.91
N ILE A 38 -9.75 30.09 -0.24
CA ILE A 38 -8.96 28.87 -0.45
C ILE A 38 -9.76 27.62 -0.03
N ALA A 39 -10.43 27.64 1.11
CA ALA A 39 -11.29 26.57 1.57
C ALA A 39 -12.46 26.33 0.61
N LEU A 40 -13.10 27.38 0.10
CA LEU A 40 -14.16 27.32 -0.90
C LEU A 40 -13.66 26.69 -2.22
N ALA A 41 -12.50 27.12 -2.71
CA ALA A 41 -11.87 26.51 -3.88
C ALA A 41 -11.60 25.01 -3.67
N GLY A 42 -11.10 24.63 -2.48
CA GLY A 42 -10.93 23.23 -2.09
C GLY A 42 -12.25 22.44 -2.05
N CYS A 43 -13.32 23.07 -1.59
CA CYS A 43 -14.66 22.44 -1.64
C CYS A 43 -15.13 22.21 -3.07
N ILE A 44 -15.00 23.21 -3.94
CA ILE A 44 -15.50 23.14 -5.33
C ILE A 44 -14.70 22.13 -6.16
N HIS A 45 -13.37 22.15 -6.06
CA HIS A 45 -12.50 21.33 -6.91
C HIS A 45 -12.13 19.96 -6.31
N GLY A 46 -12.33 19.76 -5.00
CA GLY A 46 -11.99 18.50 -4.32
C GLY A 46 -13.19 17.82 -3.65
N LEU A 47 -13.78 18.46 -2.64
CA LEU A 47 -14.78 17.79 -1.82
C LEU A 47 -16.09 17.49 -2.58
N LEU A 48 -16.60 18.44 -3.35
CA LEU A 48 -17.83 18.25 -4.15
C LEU A 48 -17.66 17.20 -5.25
N PRO A 49 -16.58 17.19 -6.04
CA PRO A 49 -16.30 16.07 -6.96
C PRO A 49 -16.23 14.71 -6.26
N THR A 50 -15.57 14.62 -5.10
CA THR A 50 -15.51 13.38 -4.30
C THR A 50 -16.90 12.88 -3.92
N ILE A 51 -17.79 13.77 -3.46
CA ILE A 51 -19.19 13.43 -3.14
C ILE A 51 -19.95 12.99 -4.39
N SER A 52 -19.77 13.69 -5.50
CA SER A 52 -20.41 13.39 -6.78
C SER A 52 -20.00 12.00 -7.30
N ILE A 53 -18.70 11.70 -7.28
CA ILE A 53 -18.15 10.39 -7.67
C ILE A 53 -18.69 9.27 -6.76
N THR A 54 -18.65 9.46 -5.44
CA THR A 54 -19.24 8.50 -4.49
C THR A 54 -20.72 8.25 -4.77
N GLY A 55 -21.46 9.33 -5.09
CA GLY A 55 -22.85 9.22 -5.50
C GLY A 55 -23.07 8.43 -6.78
N GLY A 56 -22.16 8.57 -7.74
CA GLY A 56 -22.14 7.80 -8.99
C GLY A 56 -21.87 6.33 -8.75
N LEU A 57 -20.88 5.99 -7.92
CA LEU A 57 -20.56 4.59 -7.57
C LEU A 57 -21.77 3.87 -6.96
N LEU A 58 -22.51 4.53 -6.05
CA LEU A 58 -23.73 3.98 -5.48
C LEU A 58 -24.86 3.78 -6.53
N ASN A 59 -24.89 4.63 -7.55
CA ASN A 59 -25.82 4.41 -8.67
C ASN A 59 -25.34 3.25 -9.56
N GLY A 60 -24.02 3.14 -9.78
CA GLY A 60 -23.41 2.01 -10.50
C GLY A 60 -23.77 0.66 -9.86
N GLN A 61 -23.73 0.54 -8.53
CA GLN A 61 -24.19 -0.68 -7.84
C GLN A 61 -25.65 -1.03 -8.15
N LYS A 62 -26.54 -0.03 -8.24
CA LYS A 62 -27.93 -0.27 -8.67
C LYS A 62 -28.01 -0.72 -10.11
N SER A 63 -27.15 -0.19 -10.97
CA SER A 63 -27.07 -0.60 -12.39
C SER A 63 -26.58 -2.05 -12.52
N ILE A 64 -25.63 -2.49 -11.69
CA ILE A 64 -25.20 -3.89 -11.62
C ILE A 64 -26.37 -4.80 -11.25
N ARG A 65 -27.11 -4.47 -10.19
CA ARG A 65 -28.26 -5.27 -9.78
C ARG A 65 -29.31 -5.38 -10.86
N LYS A 66 -29.61 -4.28 -11.54
CA LYS A 66 -30.53 -4.27 -12.68
C LYS A 66 -30.04 -5.14 -13.86
N ALA A 67 -28.74 -5.13 -14.13
CA ALA A 67 -28.14 -5.96 -15.17
C ALA A 67 -28.14 -7.46 -14.79
N SER A 68 -27.91 -7.79 -13.51
CA SER A 68 -27.89 -9.17 -13.00
C SER A 68 -29.28 -9.81 -12.88
N GLU A 69 -30.36 -9.01 -12.80
CA GLU A 69 -31.75 -9.49 -12.82
C GLU A 69 -32.20 -9.90 -14.23
N THR A 70 -31.44 -9.54 -15.27
CA THR A 70 -31.73 -9.93 -16.64
C THR A 70 -31.26 -11.37 -16.84
N GLU A 71 -32.20 -12.32 -17.07
CA GLU A 71 -31.93 -13.75 -17.15
C GLU A 71 -30.86 -14.12 -18.17
N GLY A 72 -29.86 -14.92 -17.75
CA GLY A 72 -28.90 -15.62 -18.60
C GLY A 72 -27.49 -15.02 -18.62
N SER A 73 -26.58 -15.71 -19.32
CA SER A 73 -25.14 -15.49 -19.47
C SER A 73 -24.69 -14.11 -20.02
N SER A 74 -25.47 -13.07 -19.88
CA SER A 74 -25.32 -11.77 -20.54
C SER A 74 -25.39 -10.57 -19.60
N ALA A 75 -25.22 -10.75 -18.27
CA ALA A 75 -25.28 -9.62 -17.33
C ALA A 75 -24.29 -8.51 -17.69
N TRP A 76 -23.08 -8.87 -18.12
CA TRP A 76 -22.08 -7.90 -18.57
C TRP A 76 -22.44 -7.24 -19.91
N VAL A 77 -23.07 -7.97 -20.87
CA VAL A 77 -23.56 -7.38 -22.12
C VAL A 77 -24.68 -6.39 -21.82
N ALA A 78 -25.59 -6.74 -20.91
CA ALA A 78 -26.65 -5.85 -20.45
C ALA A 78 -26.07 -4.61 -19.74
N ALA A 79 -25.04 -4.78 -18.90
CA ALA A 79 -24.34 -3.67 -18.24
C ALA A 79 -23.69 -2.71 -19.24
N LEU A 80 -23.03 -3.24 -20.27
CA LEU A 80 -22.38 -2.44 -21.33
C LEU A 80 -23.38 -1.67 -22.22
N GLN A 81 -24.66 -2.06 -22.26
CA GLN A 81 -25.71 -1.36 -23.01
C GLN A 81 -26.33 -0.18 -22.24
N ILE A 82 -26.03 -0.01 -20.96
CA ILE A 82 -26.57 1.10 -20.17
C ILE A 82 -25.81 2.38 -20.48
N GLU A 83 -26.43 3.34 -21.19
CA GLU A 83 -25.79 4.59 -21.62
C GLU A 83 -25.25 5.44 -20.47
N ARG A 84 -25.94 5.50 -19.34
CA ARG A 84 -25.54 6.25 -18.13
C ARG A 84 -25.46 5.32 -16.94
N PHE A 85 -24.42 4.52 -16.92
CA PHE A 85 -24.25 3.46 -15.94
C PHE A 85 -24.15 4.00 -14.50
N PHE A 86 -23.39 5.07 -14.31
CA PHE A 86 -23.18 5.74 -13.01
C PHE A 86 -24.06 6.96 -12.80
N GLN A 87 -24.71 7.49 -13.84
CA GLN A 87 -25.42 8.77 -13.81
C GLN A 87 -24.56 9.91 -13.29
N GLN A 88 -23.25 9.86 -13.56
CA GLN A 88 -22.24 10.82 -13.15
C GLN A 88 -21.21 10.99 -14.27
N LYS A 89 -21.03 12.23 -14.74
CA LYS A 89 -20.32 12.56 -15.99
C LYS A 89 -18.89 11.96 -16.06
N THR A 90 -18.10 12.06 -15.00
CA THR A 90 -16.71 11.56 -14.99
C THR A 90 -16.67 10.03 -15.03
N LEU A 91 -17.49 9.37 -14.21
CA LEU A 91 -17.55 7.91 -14.17
C LEU A 91 -18.17 7.32 -15.42
N ASP A 92 -19.20 7.97 -15.99
CA ASP A 92 -19.79 7.54 -17.25
C ASP A 92 -18.80 7.68 -18.41
N GLY A 93 -17.93 8.72 -18.38
CA GLY A 93 -16.84 8.86 -19.35
C GLY A 93 -15.81 7.73 -19.24
N LEU A 94 -15.34 7.42 -18.01
CA LEU A 94 -14.43 6.29 -17.78
C LEU A 94 -15.06 4.95 -18.17
N PHE A 95 -16.36 4.80 -17.97
CA PHE A 95 -17.08 3.59 -18.37
C PHE A 95 -17.24 3.50 -19.90
N GLU A 96 -17.33 4.62 -20.61
CA GLU A 96 -17.32 4.65 -22.07
C GLU A 96 -15.96 4.20 -22.61
N ASP A 97 -14.85 4.73 -22.07
CA ASP A 97 -13.50 4.29 -22.41
C ASP A 97 -13.33 2.78 -22.18
N TYR A 98 -13.87 2.26 -21.06
CA TYR A 98 -13.91 0.82 -20.79
C TYR A 98 -14.73 0.07 -21.84
N ARG A 99 -15.90 0.58 -22.20
CA ARG A 99 -16.79 -0.03 -23.20
C ARG A 99 -16.13 -0.14 -24.58
N GLU A 100 -15.50 0.94 -25.04
CA GLU A 100 -14.74 0.95 -26.29
C GLU A 100 -13.59 -0.06 -26.26
N LYS A 101 -12.85 -0.12 -25.14
CA LYS A 101 -11.78 -1.09 -24.94
C LYS A 101 -12.29 -2.53 -25.01
N VAL A 102 -13.37 -2.83 -24.30
CA VAL A 102 -14.01 -4.16 -24.30
C VAL A 102 -14.52 -4.53 -25.67
N GLN A 103 -15.13 -3.59 -26.41
CA GLN A 103 -15.61 -3.84 -27.76
C GLN A 103 -14.45 -4.18 -28.69
N HIS A 104 -13.36 -3.41 -28.64
CA HIS A 104 -12.16 -3.69 -29.43
C HIS A 104 -11.53 -5.06 -29.08
N GLN A 105 -11.48 -5.40 -27.79
CA GLN A 105 -10.99 -6.71 -27.32
C GLN A 105 -11.85 -7.87 -27.84
N ARG A 106 -13.17 -7.69 -27.90
CA ARG A 106 -14.09 -8.69 -28.49
C ARG A 106 -13.85 -8.88 -29.98
N GLU A 107 -13.70 -7.79 -30.73
CA GLU A 107 -13.47 -7.84 -32.19
C GLU A 107 -12.13 -8.50 -32.52
N THR A 108 -11.12 -8.31 -31.67
CA THR A 108 -9.79 -8.90 -31.82
C THR A 108 -9.62 -10.27 -31.14
N GLY A 109 -10.67 -10.80 -30.48
CA GLY A 109 -10.63 -12.09 -29.78
C GLY A 109 -9.76 -12.09 -28.53
N GLN A 110 -9.49 -10.91 -27.95
CA GLN A 110 -8.72 -10.75 -26.73
C GLN A 110 -9.57 -11.00 -25.48
N ILE A 111 -8.92 -11.31 -24.35
CA ILE A 111 -9.59 -11.45 -23.06
C ILE A 111 -10.11 -10.07 -22.64
N VAL A 112 -11.34 -10.04 -22.13
CA VAL A 112 -11.96 -8.81 -21.66
C VAL A 112 -11.27 -8.34 -20.38
N SER A 113 -10.76 -7.11 -20.42
CA SER A 113 -10.15 -6.45 -19.24
C SER A 113 -11.17 -6.24 -18.13
N ASP A 114 -10.70 -6.22 -16.88
CA ASP A 114 -11.51 -5.79 -15.75
C ASP A 114 -11.72 -4.28 -15.76
N LEU A 115 -12.80 -3.81 -15.13
CA LEU A 115 -13.11 -2.39 -15.05
C LEU A 115 -12.09 -1.62 -14.20
N ASP A 116 -11.44 -2.27 -13.25
CA ASP A 116 -10.43 -1.66 -12.39
C ASP A 116 -9.16 -1.20 -13.14
N GLU A 117 -8.93 -1.68 -14.37
CA GLU A 117 -7.90 -1.10 -15.24
C GLU A 117 -8.19 0.37 -15.65
N VAL A 118 -9.45 0.76 -15.70
CA VAL A 118 -9.89 2.09 -16.12
C VAL A 118 -10.43 2.90 -14.97
N LEU A 119 -11.06 2.25 -13.99
CA LEU A 119 -11.69 2.86 -12.84
C LEU A 119 -11.04 2.33 -11.56
N ASN A 120 -9.99 2.99 -11.11
CA ASN A 120 -9.27 2.69 -9.87
C ASN A 120 -9.09 3.95 -9.03
N GLU A 121 -8.54 3.78 -7.81
CA GLU A 121 -8.34 4.88 -6.86
C GLU A 121 -7.41 5.98 -7.41
N ASP A 122 -6.40 5.62 -8.19
CA ASP A 122 -5.44 6.58 -8.75
C ASP A 122 -6.09 7.46 -9.83
N VAL A 123 -6.89 6.87 -10.72
CA VAL A 123 -7.66 7.60 -11.71
C VAL A 123 -8.66 8.54 -11.03
N LEU A 124 -9.38 8.06 -10.00
CA LEU A 124 -10.30 8.89 -9.23
C LEU A 124 -9.57 9.99 -8.45
N ALA A 125 -8.35 9.72 -7.99
CA ALA A 125 -7.50 10.71 -7.32
C ALA A 125 -7.13 11.88 -8.23
N LEU A 126 -6.87 11.63 -9.51
CA LEU A 126 -6.62 12.69 -10.50
C LEU A 126 -7.84 13.58 -10.70
N HIS A 127 -9.03 12.99 -10.81
CA HIS A 127 -10.28 13.75 -11.00
C HIS A 127 -10.76 14.52 -9.74
N THR A 128 -10.22 14.21 -8.57
CA THR A 128 -10.51 14.89 -7.30
C THR A 128 -9.36 15.77 -6.81
N TRP A 129 -8.34 16.02 -7.63
CA TRP A 129 -7.17 16.85 -7.31
C TRP A 129 -6.51 16.46 -5.98
N LYS A 130 -6.40 15.16 -5.70
CA LYS A 130 -5.92 14.60 -4.42
C LYS A 130 -4.66 15.28 -3.90
N GLY A 131 -3.64 15.46 -4.75
CA GLY A 131 -2.36 16.03 -4.35
C GLY A 131 -2.46 17.48 -3.89
N VAL A 132 -3.27 18.29 -4.56
CA VAL A 132 -3.47 19.71 -4.20
C VAL A 132 -4.34 19.85 -2.95
N ILE A 133 -5.43 19.10 -2.90
CA ILE A 133 -6.39 19.14 -1.80
C ILE A 133 -5.75 18.69 -0.47
N ALA A 134 -4.86 17.73 -0.51
CA ALA A 134 -4.13 17.26 0.67
C ALA A 134 -3.22 18.34 1.30
N GLN A 135 -2.79 19.33 0.54
CA GLN A 135 -1.92 20.42 1.02
C GLN A 135 -2.71 21.59 1.63
N LEU A 136 -4.02 21.69 1.36
CA LEU A 136 -4.82 22.83 1.81
C LEU A 136 -4.85 23.03 3.34
N PRO A 137 -4.96 21.97 4.17
CA PRO A 137 -4.89 22.14 5.63
C PRO A 137 -3.61 22.83 6.08
N GLY A 138 -2.46 22.42 5.54
CA GLY A 138 -1.16 23.05 5.81
C GLY A 138 -1.11 24.52 5.38
N THR A 139 -1.67 24.82 4.21
CA THR A 139 -1.75 26.19 3.69
C THR A 139 -2.62 27.07 4.59
N LEU A 140 -3.77 26.59 5.04
CA LEU A 140 -4.67 27.33 5.96
C LEU A 140 -3.98 27.61 7.30
N THR A 141 -3.30 26.62 7.87
CA THR A 141 -2.51 26.82 9.10
C THR A 141 -1.36 27.80 8.88
N GLY A 142 -0.64 27.69 7.75
CA GLY A 142 0.45 28.60 7.38
C GLY A 142 -0.02 30.04 7.25
N LEU A 143 -1.19 30.30 6.66
CA LEU A 143 -1.80 31.61 6.59
C LEU A 143 -2.20 32.13 7.99
N GLY A 144 -2.67 31.29 8.87
CA GLY A 144 -2.92 31.61 10.28
C GLY A 144 -1.65 32.11 10.98
N ILE A 145 -0.54 31.40 10.82
CA ILE A 145 0.77 31.75 11.37
C ILE A 145 1.27 33.07 10.74
N LEU A 146 1.14 33.23 9.42
CA LEU A 146 1.49 34.45 8.75
C LEU A 146 0.70 35.64 9.33
N GLY A 147 -0.60 35.44 9.58
CA GLY A 147 -1.45 36.44 10.23
C GLY A 147 -0.95 36.83 11.63
N THR A 148 -0.41 35.89 12.41
CA THR A 148 0.19 36.21 13.72
C THR A 148 1.39 37.12 13.57
N PHE A 149 2.30 36.85 12.65
CA PHE A 149 3.48 37.69 12.42
C PHE A 149 3.11 39.07 11.93
N VAL A 150 2.17 39.17 10.98
CA VAL A 150 1.71 40.47 10.44
C VAL A 150 1.00 41.26 11.53
N GLY A 151 0.11 40.64 12.30
CA GLY A 151 -0.60 41.31 13.41
C GLY A 151 0.35 41.84 14.46
N LEU A 152 1.33 41.05 14.92
CA LEU A 152 2.32 41.51 15.87
C LEU A 152 3.23 42.59 15.29
N LEU A 153 3.68 42.46 14.03
CA LEU A 153 4.52 43.47 13.37
C LEU A 153 3.82 44.83 13.30
N LEU A 154 2.55 44.83 12.92
CA LEU A 154 1.77 46.06 12.84
C LEU A 154 1.46 46.64 14.22
N GLY A 155 1.18 45.80 15.21
CA GLY A 155 0.98 46.23 16.62
C GLY A 155 2.22 46.86 17.23
N LEU A 156 3.42 46.43 16.82
CA LEU A 156 4.70 46.97 17.29
C LEU A 156 5.17 48.19 16.48
N ARG A 157 4.58 48.45 15.33
CA ARG A 157 4.98 49.54 14.45
C ARG A 157 4.52 50.87 15.02
N GLY A 158 5.45 51.80 15.20
CA GLY A 158 5.14 53.16 15.62
C GLY A 158 4.98 53.31 17.14
N ILE A 159 5.49 52.39 17.93
CA ILE A 159 5.53 52.52 19.39
C ILE A 159 6.31 53.79 19.78
N SER A 160 5.69 54.61 20.59
CA SER A 160 6.28 55.83 21.15
C SER A 160 5.91 55.97 22.60
N PHE A 161 6.88 56.30 23.45
CA PHE A 161 6.72 56.55 24.88
C PHE A 161 7.10 57.99 25.27
N VAL A 162 7.07 58.89 24.29
CA VAL A 162 7.50 60.29 24.51
C VAL A 162 6.50 61.06 25.38
N THR A 163 5.21 60.75 25.30
CA THR A 163 4.15 61.31 26.11
C THR A 163 3.24 60.23 26.68
N VAL A 164 2.48 60.53 27.74
CA VAL A 164 1.53 59.59 28.35
C VAL A 164 0.45 59.18 27.33
N GLU A 165 -0.04 60.11 26.53
CA GLU A 165 -1.02 59.85 25.49
C GLU A 165 -0.43 58.94 24.39
N ALA A 166 0.82 59.19 23.96
CA ALA A 166 1.52 58.34 22.98
C ALA A 166 1.79 56.93 23.56
N ALA A 167 2.10 56.81 24.84
CA ALA A 167 2.27 55.53 25.51
C ALA A 167 0.96 54.73 25.58
N LEU A 168 -0.16 55.38 25.94
CA LEU A 168 -1.48 54.74 25.94
C LEU A 168 -1.90 54.30 24.53
N GLY A 169 -1.67 55.14 23.51
CA GLY A 169 -1.92 54.79 22.11
C GLY A 169 -1.06 53.59 21.64
N SER A 170 0.19 53.56 22.09
CA SER A 170 1.10 52.41 21.80
C SER A 170 0.60 51.10 22.43
N VAL A 171 0.12 51.16 23.68
CA VAL A 171 -0.48 49.98 24.35
C VAL A 171 -1.72 49.49 23.60
N GLN A 172 -2.60 50.44 23.17
CA GLN A 172 -3.78 50.06 22.38
C GLN A 172 -3.40 49.40 21.05
N SER A 173 -2.37 49.91 20.35
CA SER A 173 -1.88 49.34 19.10
C SER A 173 -1.30 47.96 19.30
N ILE A 174 -0.54 47.71 20.38
CA ILE A 174 -0.03 46.40 20.73
C ILE A 174 -1.17 45.44 20.99
N LEU A 175 -2.15 45.79 21.80
CA LEU A 175 -3.31 44.96 22.11
C LEU A 175 -4.12 44.62 20.86
N ALA A 176 -4.32 45.61 19.96
CA ALA A 176 -4.99 45.36 18.67
C ALA A 176 -4.21 44.39 17.81
N GLY A 177 -2.86 44.55 17.69
CA GLY A 177 -2.00 43.63 16.94
C GLY A 177 -2.01 42.19 17.51
N ILE A 178 -2.00 42.06 18.84
CA ILE A 178 -2.11 40.76 19.53
C ILE A 178 -3.48 40.13 19.22
N ASN A 179 -4.57 40.89 19.27
CA ASN A 179 -5.91 40.39 18.98
C ASN A 179 -6.01 39.86 17.54
N THR A 180 -5.52 40.65 16.55
CA THR A 180 -5.42 40.19 15.15
C THR A 180 -4.61 38.90 15.02
N ALA A 181 -3.45 38.83 15.69
CA ALA A 181 -2.56 37.68 15.66
C ALA A 181 -3.25 36.42 16.18
N PHE A 182 -3.86 36.48 17.35
CA PHE A 182 -4.56 35.32 17.93
C PHE A 182 -5.76 34.91 17.10
N TYR A 183 -6.56 35.87 16.65
CA TYR A 183 -7.76 35.56 15.87
C TYR A 183 -7.44 34.86 14.56
N THR A 184 -6.48 35.36 13.79
CA THR A 184 -6.07 34.77 12.51
C THR A 184 -5.47 33.38 12.70
N SER A 185 -4.69 33.15 13.78
CA SER A 185 -4.13 31.85 14.09
C SER A 185 -5.21 30.83 14.43
N ILE A 186 -6.11 31.20 15.34
CA ILE A 186 -7.22 30.30 15.73
C ILE A 186 -8.10 29.98 14.52
N ALA A 187 -8.43 30.97 13.69
CA ALA A 187 -9.20 30.77 12.47
C ALA A 187 -8.50 29.78 11.51
N GLY A 188 -7.19 29.95 11.28
CA GLY A 188 -6.39 29.06 10.42
C GLY A 188 -6.38 27.64 10.92
N VAL A 189 -6.19 27.42 12.23
CA VAL A 189 -6.19 26.09 12.84
C VAL A 189 -7.57 25.44 12.76
N ILE A 190 -8.64 26.17 13.09
CA ILE A 190 -10.02 25.63 13.02
C ILE A 190 -10.36 25.22 11.58
N LEU A 191 -10.11 26.09 10.60
CA LEU A 191 -10.40 25.80 9.20
C LEU A 191 -9.56 24.62 8.69
N SER A 192 -8.29 24.55 9.07
CA SER A 192 -7.39 23.44 8.74
C SER A 192 -7.93 22.10 9.27
N ILE A 193 -8.27 22.03 10.55
CA ILE A 193 -8.80 20.82 11.19
C ILE A 193 -10.11 20.39 10.55
N LEU A 194 -11.06 21.31 10.39
CA LEU A 194 -12.36 21.00 9.79
C LEU A 194 -12.21 20.53 8.34
N PHE A 195 -11.34 21.18 7.56
CA PHE A 195 -11.08 20.79 6.17
C PHE A 195 -10.43 19.40 6.11
N ASN A 196 -9.41 19.14 6.95
CA ASN A 196 -8.70 17.86 6.98
C ASN A 196 -9.64 16.70 7.37
N ILE A 197 -10.41 16.85 8.44
CA ILE A 197 -11.39 15.85 8.86
C ILE A 197 -12.39 15.57 7.73
N THR A 198 -12.98 16.64 7.15
CA THR A 198 -13.96 16.49 6.07
C THR A 198 -13.36 15.78 4.86
N ASN A 199 -12.16 16.18 4.42
CA ASN A 199 -11.48 15.55 3.29
C ASN A 199 -11.20 14.07 3.54
N ASN A 200 -10.63 13.73 4.71
CA ASN A 200 -10.29 12.35 5.03
C ASN A 200 -11.54 11.45 5.11
N VAL A 201 -12.60 11.93 5.75
CA VAL A 201 -13.86 11.18 5.82
C VAL A 201 -14.45 10.94 4.43
N LEU A 202 -14.50 11.96 3.57
CA LEU A 202 -15.06 11.82 2.23
C LEU A 202 -14.22 10.90 1.35
N ARG A 203 -12.90 10.97 1.44
CA ARG A 203 -12.01 10.06 0.71
C ARG A 203 -12.15 8.62 1.16
N ASN A 204 -12.17 8.37 2.46
CA ASN A 204 -12.34 7.02 2.99
C ASN A 204 -13.68 6.41 2.54
N ILE A 205 -14.76 7.22 2.51
CA ILE A 205 -16.06 6.79 1.99
C ILE A 205 -15.95 6.46 0.49
N MET A 206 -15.32 7.34 -0.31
CA MET A 206 -15.16 7.13 -1.75
C MET A 206 -14.37 5.85 -2.04
N ASN A 207 -13.21 5.67 -1.40
CA ASN A 207 -12.35 4.51 -1.61
C ASN A 207 -13.07 3.22 -1.22
N ARG A 208 -13.75 3.21 -0.08
CA ARG A 208 -14.57 2.06 0.32
C ARG A 208 -15.65 1.73 -0.70
N GLU A 209 -16.40 2.72 -1.17
CA GLU A 209 -17.47 2.49 -2.17
C GLU A 209 -16.89 2.07 -3.52
N THR A 210 -15.68 2.55 -3.89
CA THR A 210 -14.97 2.10 -5.08
C THR A 210 -14.63 0.61 -4.98
N GLY A 211 -14.02 0.19 -3.86
CA GLY A 211 -13.68 -1.21 -3.64
C GLY A 211 -14.92 -2.13 -3.66
N LEU A 212 -15.98 -1.75 -2.94
CA LEU A 212 -17.24 -2.50 -2.93
C LEU A 212 -17.88 -2.58 -4.31
N PHE A 213 -17.85 -1.49 -5.07
CA PHE A 213 -18.40 -1.45 -6.42
C PHE A 213 -17.61 -2.36 -7.38
N LEU A 214 -16.27 -2.27 -7.35
CA LEU A 214 -15.40 -3.10 -8.20
C LEU A 214 -15.55 -4.59 -7.86
N GLU A 215 -15.62 -4.93 -6.59
CA GLU A 215 -15.86 -6.32 -6.15
C GLU A 215 -17.22 -6.84 -6.66
N GLU A 216 -18.30 -6.05 -6.51
CA GLU A 216 -19.63 -6.43 -6.99
C GLU A 216 -19.69 -6.53 -8.51
N PHE A 217 -19.01 -5.61 -9.23
CA PHE A 217 -18.88 -5.63 -10.68
C PHE A 217 -18.12 -6.87 -11.16
N HIS A 218 -16.98 -7.15 -10.57
CA HIS A 218 -16.16 -8.33 -10.87
C HIS A 218 -16.95 -9.63 -10.67
N LYS A 219 -17.67 -9.73 -9.53
CA LYS A 219 -18.43 -10.94 -9.19
C LYS A 219 -19.67 -11.14 -10.06
N SER A 220 -20.36 -10.07 -10.45
CA SER A 220 -21.70 -10.14 -11.04
C SER A 220 -21.74 -9.82 -12.52
N VAL A 221 -20.75 -9.10 -13.05
CA VAL A 221 -20.78 -8.57 -14.43
C VAL A 221 -19.68 -9.17 -15.29
N ILE A 222 -18.49 -9.43 -14.78
CA ILE A 222 -17.41 -9.97 -15.59
C ILE A 222 -17.73 -11.41 -16.04
N PRO A 223 -17.55 -11.74 -17.33
CA PRO A 223 -17.82 -13.07 -17.84
C PRO A 223 -17.00 -14.13 -17.09
N THR A 224 -17.62 -15.27 -16.83
CA THR A 224 -16.93 -16.43 -16.25
C THR A 224 -15.81 -16.92 -17.16
N THR A 225 -14.84 -17.67 -16.60
CA THR A 225 -13.70 -18.23 -17.35
C THR A 225 -14.15 -19.06 -18.56
N ASP A 226 -15.29 -19.76 -18.45
CA ASP A 226 -15.87 -20.54 -19.53
C ASP A 226 -16.45 -19.66 -20.66
N GLU A 227 -17.00 -18.51 -20.34
CA GLU A 227 -17.48 -17.53 -21.33
C GLU A 227 -16.31 -16.82 -22.00
N GLN A 228 -15.28 -16.44 -21.23
CA GLN A 228 -14.05 -15.86 -21.78
C GLN A 228 -13.30 -16.86 -22.69
N ALA A 229 -13.26 -18.14 -22.32
CA ALA A 229 -12.67 -19.20 -23.14
C ALA A 229 -13.41 -19.41 -24.48
N ARG A 230 -14.69 -19.07 -24.56
CA ARG A 230 -15.46 -19.07 -25.83
C ARG A 230 -15.09 -17.89 -26.74
N TYR A 231 -14.63 -16.78 -26.15
CA TYR A 231 -14.24 -15.56 -26.90
C TYR A 231 -12.74 -15.54 -27.22
N SER A 232 -11.88 -16.17 -26.39
CA SER A 232 -10.47 -16.37 -26.73
C SER A 232 -10.40 -17.46 -27.80
N SER A 233 -10.01 -17.09 -29.02
CA SER A 233 -9.89 -18.06 -30.10
C SER A 233 -8.97 -19.21 -29.63
N ARG A 234 -9.40 -20.47 -29.79
CA ARG A 234 -8.58 -21.69 -29.55
C ARG A 234 -7.18 -21.60 -30.19
N ARG A 235 -7.01 -20.69 -31.10
CA ARG A 235 -5.79 -20.42 -31.86
C ARG A 235 -4.72 -19.70 -31.00
N GLU A 236 -5.11 -18.73 -30.17
CA GLU A 236 -4.16 -17.99 -29.32
C GLU A 236 -3.66 -18.84 -28.14
N VAL A 237 -4.58 -19.57 -27.50
CA VAL A 237 -4.19 -20.54 -26.46
C VAL A 237 -3.26 -21.61 -27.05
N ARG A 238 -3.50 -22.07 -28.26
CA ARG A 238 -2.62 -23.03 -28.95
C ARG A 238 -1.27 -22.39 -29.30
N GLN A 239 -1.25 -21.13 -29.73
CA GLN A 239 -0.02 -20.39 -30.02
C GLN A 239 0.81 -20.15 -28.76
N ILE A 240 0.16 -19.82 -27.65
CA ILE A 240 0.81 -19.71 -26.33
C ILE A 240 1.36 -21.07 -25.89
N LEU A 241 0.58 -22.14 -26.01
CA LEU A 241 1.04 -23.49 -25.69
C LEU A 241 2.22 -23.93 -26.57
N GLU A 242 2.20 -23.64 -27.87
CA GLU A 242 3.32 -23.91 -28.78
C GLU A 242 4.58 -23.10 -28.44
N LEU A 243 4.42 -21.83 -28.05
CA LEU A 243 5.54 -20.98 -27.57
C LEU A 243 6.10 -21.52 -26.26
N LEU A 244 5.23 -21.95 -25.35
CA LEU A 244 5.60 -22.53 -24.05
C LEU A 244 6.30 -23.90 -24.20
N GLU A 245 5.91 -24.71 -25.17
CA GLU A 245 6.58 -26.00 -25.48
C GLU A 245 7.98 -25.79 -26.08
N ARG A 246 8.24 -24.65 -26.70
CA ARG A 246 9.56 -24.28 -27.27
C ARG A 246 10.53 -23.72 -26.26
N LEU A 247 10.10 -23.40 -25.02
CA LEU A 247 10.99 -22.93 -23.99
C LEU A 247 11.97 -24.03 -23.57
N PRO A 248 13.28 -23.74 -23.52
CA PRO A 248 14.28 -24.72 -23.12
C PRO A 248 14.04 -25.12 -21.65
N ARG A 249 13.71 -26.40 -21.42
CA ARG A 249 13.53 -27.01 -20.10
C ARG A 249 14.83 -27.08 -19.27
N ASN A 250 15.91 -26.48 -19.73
CA ASN A 250 17.26 -26.59 -19.18
C ASN A 250 17.72 -25.37 -18.35
N ALA A 251 16.81 -24.68 -17.67
CA ALA A 251 17.24 -23.78 -16.58
C ALA A 251 17.33 -24.62 -15.30
N GLY A 252 18.52 -24.74 -14.75
CA GLY A 252 18.75 -25.52 -13.52
C GLY A 252 17.71 -25.22 -12.44
N ASN A 253 17.11 -26.25 -11.88
CA ASN A 253 16.05 -26.29 -10.87
C ASN A 253 14.60 -26.07 -11.33
N GLY A 254 14.27 -26.06 -12.62
CA GLY A 254 12.86 -26.04 -13.07
C GLY A 254 12.08 -24.75 -12.78
N VAL A 255 12.74 -23.65 -12.39
CA VAL A 255 12.11 -22.36 -12.12
C VAL A 255 12.29 -21.43 -13.32
N LEU A 256 11.19 -20.98 -13.93
CA LEU A 256 11.23 -20.01 -15.04
C LEU A 256 11.58 -18.61 -14.54
N SER A 257 12.60 -18.00 -15.16
CA SER A 257 13.02 -16.63 -14.88
C SER A 257 12.28 -15.60 -15.73
N ARG A 258 12.36 -14.33 -15.32
CA ARG A 258 11.77 -13.19 -16.06
C ARG A 258 12.32 -13.08 -17.49
N GLU A 259 13.62 -13.30 -17.68
CA GLU A 259 14.28 -13.24 -18.99
C GLU A 259 13.73 -14.32 -19.94
N THR A 260 13.50 -15.53 -19.42
CA THR A 260 12.92 -16.64 -20.17
C THR A 260 11.49 -16.35 -20.61
N VAL A 261 10.69 -15.75 -19.72
CA VAL A 261 9.29 -15.40 -20.00
C VAL A 261 9.19 -14.23 -20.98
N GLN A 262 10.05 -13.22 -20.85
CA GLN A 262 10.11 -12.10 -21.80
C GLN A 262 10.59 -12.54 -23.18
N SER A 263 11.59 -13.42 -23.27
CA SER A 263 12.07 -13.97 -24.55
C SER A 263 11.02 -14.84 -25.24
N ALA A 264 10.06 -15.39 -24.49
CA ALA A 264 8.92 -16.13 -25.03
C ALA A 264 7.76 -15.22 -25.48
N GLY A 265 7.88 -13.89 -25.36
CA GLY A 265 6.82 -12.95 -25.76
C GLY A 265 5.63 -12.90 -24.80
N LEU A 266 5.75 -13.50 -23.60
CA LEU A 266 4.71 -13.47 -22.58
C LEU A 266 4.72 -12.09 -21.91
N ASN A 267 3.81 -11.24 -22.34
CA ASN A 267 3.61 -9.90 -21.78
C ASN A 267 2.54 -9.92 -20.66
N GLU A 268 2.40 -8.81 -19.98
CA GLU A 268 1.45 -8.60 -18.88
C GLU A 268 0.00 -8.98 -19.26
N ARG A 269 -0.42 -8.65 -20.49
CA ARG A 269 -1.77 -8.94 -20.99
C ARG A 269 -2.06 -10.44 -21.09
N VAL A 270 -1.04 -11.24 -21.35
CA VAL A 270 -1.14 -12.71 -21.43
C VAL A 270 -1.07 -13.35 -20.05
N LEU A 271 -0.23 -12.79 -19.16
CA LEU A 271 0.02 -13.35 -17.84
C LEU A 271 -1.13 -13.08 -16.85
N MET A 272 -1.74 -11.89 -16.89
CA MET A 272 -2.75 -11.51 -15.90
C MET A 272 -3.95 -12.47 -15.82
N PRO A 273 -4.59 -12.88 -16.92
CA PRO A 273 -5.67 -13.86 -16.88
C PRO A 273 -5.24 -15.22 -16.32
N GLN A 274 -4.01 -15.66 -16.64
CA GLN A 274 -3.47 -16.92 -16.13
C GLN A 274 -3.19 -16.83 -14.62
N ILE A 275 -2.70 -15.69 -14.14
CA ILE A 275 -2.50 -15.42 -12.72
C ILE A 275 -3.82 -15.50 -11.96
N LEU A 276 -4.87 -14.84 -12.47
CA LEU A 276 -6.20 -14.87 -11.85
C LEU A 276 -6.81 -16.26 -11.83
N ASP A 277 -6.63 -17.03 -12.89
CA ASP A 277 -7.07 -18.42 -12.94
C ASP A 277 -6.26 -19.30 -11.98
N GLY A 278 -4.95 -19.10 -11.92
CA GLY A 278 -4.05 -19.78 -10.98
C GLY A 278 -4.40 -19.50 -9.51
N LEU A 279 -4.79 -18.27 -9.17
CA LEU A 279 -5.29 -17.93 -7.83
C LEU A 279 -6.57 -18.70 -7.49
N ARG A 280 -7.52 -18.80 -8.42
CA ARG A 280 -8.76 -19.58 -8.24
C ARG A 280 -8.53 -21.07 -8.10
N LYS A 281 -7.51 -21.60 -8.80
CA LYS A 281 -7.17 -23.03 -8.81
C LYS A 281 -6.16 -23.44 -7.74
N ASN A 282 -5.79 -22.52 -6.84
CA ASN A 282 -4.78 -22.75 -5.80
C ASN A 282 -3.42 -23.20 -6.38
N GLU A 283 -3.02 -22.63 -7.53
CA GLU A 283 -1.73 -22.92 -8.15
C GLU A 283 -0.58 -22.17 -7.47
N PHE A 284 -0.89 -21.18 -6.64
CA PHE A 284 0.10 -20.44 -5.86
C PHE A 284 0.41 -21.18 -4.56
N THR A 285 1.69 -21.22 -4.25
CA THR A 285 2.24 -21.81 -3.03
C THR A 285 3.41 -20.96 -2.55
N PHE A 286 4.10 -21.40 -1.50
CA PHE A 286 5.33 -20.76 -1.06
C PHE A 286 6.43 -21.76 -0.81
N PHE A 287 7.65 -21.32 -1.01
CA PHE A 287 8.86 -22.02 -0.57
C PHE A 287 9.39 -21.31 0.67
N LEU A 288 10.16 -22.00 1.46
CA LEU A 288 10.75 -21.50 2.70
C LEU A 288 12.25 -21.34 2.53
N GLN A 289 12.74 -20.10 2.61
CA GLN A 289 14.17 -19.80 2.70
C GLN A 289 14.60 -19.93 4.16
N PRO A 290 15.43 -20.93 4.51
CA PRO A 290 15.83 -21.10 5.89
C PRO A 290 16.72 -19.96 6.38
N ARG A 291 16.45 -19.49 7.59
CA ARG A 291 17.25 -18.52 8.33
C ARG A 291 18.01 -19.23 9.42
N TYR A 292 19.29 -18.98 9.50
CA TYR A 292 20.22 -19.69 10.39
C TYR A 292 20.80 -18.76 11.45
N ASP A 293 20.98 -19.29 12.65
CA ASP A 293 21.95 -18.75 13.57
C ASP A 293 23.34 -18.97 13.02
N LEU A 294 24.08 -17.89 12.80
CA LEU A 294 25.39 -17.97 12.13
C LEU A 294 26.47 -18.63 12.96
N ASN A 295 26.32 -18.72 14.28
CA ASN A 295 27.30 -19.35 15.18
C ASN A 295 27.05 -20.86 15.29
N THR A 296 25.79 -21.24 15.55
CA THR A 296 25.41 -22.64 15.79
C THR A 296 25.03 -23.39 14.53
N ARG A 297 24.77 -22.67 13.42
CA ARG A 297 24.25 -23.20 12.16
C ARG A 297 22.88 -23.90 12.30
N ARG A 298 22.13 -23.62 13.35
CA ARG A 298 20.77 -24.15 13.52
C ARG A 298 19.77 -23.24 12.80
N VAL A 299 18.71 -23.84 12.26
CA VAL A 299 17.59 -23.08 11.69
C VAL A 299 16.83 -22.38 12.81
N VAL A 300 16.71 -21.06 12.74
CA VAL A 300 16.06 -20.21 13.74
C VAL A 300 14.80 -19.53 13.20
N GLY A 301 14.56 -19.63 11.91
CA GLY A 301 13.39 -19.07 11.24
C GLY A 301 13.37 -19.42 9.77
N ALA A 302 12.40 -18.89 9.05
CA ALA A 302 12.33 -18.97 7.59
C ALA A 302 11.64 -17.73 7.02
N GLU A 303 11.82 -17.50 5.74
CA GLU A 303 11.06 -16.54 4.95
C GLU A 303 10.20 -17.28 3.94
N ALA A 304 8.90 -16.93 3.87
CA ALA A 304 7.97 -17.48 2.90
C ALA A 304 8.12 -16.73 1.58
N LEU A 305 8.52 -17.42 0.55
CA LEU A 305 8.73 -16.89 -0.79
C LEU A 305 7.71 -17.51 -1.73
N VAL A 306 6.76 -16.72 -2.18
CA VAL A 306 5.70 -17.16 -3.09
C VAL A 306 6.25 -17.82 -4.35
N ARG A 307 5.57 -18.86 -4.84
CA ARG A 307 5.84 -19.57 -6.09
C ARG A 307 4.53 -19.84 -6.79
N TRP A 308 4.54 -19.76 -8.09
CA TRP A 308 3.41 -20.15 -8.91
C TRP A 308 3.69 -21.52 -9.55
N ASN A 309 2.98 -22.54 -9.12
CA ASN A 309 3.06 -23.91 -9.67
C ASN A 309 2.13 -24.03 -10.87
N HIS A 310 2.56 -23.47 -12.01
CA HIS A 310 1.75 -23.52 -13.22
C HIS A 310 1.71 -24.93 -13.80
N PRO A 311 0.51 -25.48 -14.15
CA PRO A 311 0.37 -26.88 -14.53
C PRO A 311 1.15 -27.28 -15.79
N VAL A 312 1.44 -26.33 -16.67
CA VAL A 312 2.19 -26.56 -17.92
C VAL A 312 3.64 -26.09 -17.82
N LEU A 313 3.88 -24.93 -17.15
CA LEU A 313 5.18 -24.27 -17.11
C LEU A 313 6.06 -24.69 -15.94
N GLY A 314 5.51 -25.45 -14.99
CA GLY A 314 6.21 -25.76 -13.74
C GLY A 314 6.26 -24.56 -12.80
N VAL A 315 7.34 -24.43 -12.02
CA VAL A 315 7.47 -23.38 -11.02
C VAL A 315 7.89 -22.05 -11.66
N ILE A 316 7.06 -21.03 -11.55
CA ILE A 316 7.32 -19.68 -12.05
C ILE A 316 7.84 -18.79 -10.92
N SER A 317 8.90 -18.04 -11.21
CA SER A 317 9.54 -17.10 -10.25
C SER A 317 8.63 -15.90 -9.94
N PRO A 318 8.64 -15.40 -8.70
CA PRO A 318 7.96 -14.15 -8.31
C PRO A 318 8.29 -12.95 -9.21
N ALA A 319 9.53 -12.84 -9.66
CA ALA A 319 9.98 -11.78 -10.56
C ALA A 319 9.19 -11.69 -11.88
N VAL A 320 8.45 -12.73 -12.25
CA VAL A 320 7.60 -12.77 -13.44
C VAL A 320 6.21 -12.20 -13.18
N PHE A 321 5.55 -12.58 -12.08
CA PHE A 321 4.14 -12.31 -11.86
C PHE A 321 3.87 -11.22 -10.81
N ILE A 322 4.78 -10.98 -9.86
CA ILE A 322 4.57 -9.90 -8.86
C ILE A 322 4.41 -8.54 -9.53
N PRO A 323 5.27 -8.09 -10.47
CA PRO A 323 5.09 -6.79 -11.10
C PRO A 323 3.75 -6.66 -11.86
N VAL A 324 3.26 -7.78 -12.43
CA VAL A 324 1.96 -7.81 -13.10
C VAL A 324 0.83 -7.60 -12.11
N LEU A 325 0.90 -8.23 -10.94
CA LEU A 325 -0.10 -8.09 -9.87
C LEU A 325 -0.06 -6.70 -9.22
N GLU A 326 1.12 -6.13 -9.00
CA GLU A 326 1.30 -4.78 -8.48
C GLU A 326 0.68 -3.73 -9.42
N ASN A 327 1.02 -3.80 -10.72
CA ASN A 327 0.51 -2.87 -11.72
C ASN A 327 -1.02 -2.93 -11.86
N ASN A 328 -1.63 -4.08 -11.57
CA ASN A 328 -3.07 -4.29 -11.72
C ASN A 328 -3.82 -4.31 -10.36
N GLY A 329 -3.17 -3.98 -9.25
CA GLY A 329 -3.80 -3.86 -7.93
C GLY A 329 -4.24 -5.20 -7.30
N TYR A 330 -3.72 -6.33 -7.76
CA TYR A 330 -4.08 -7.66 -7.24
C TYR A 330 -3.07 -8.26 -6.27
N ILE A 331 -1.99 -7.56 -5.97
CA ILE A 331 -0.92 -8.08 -5.10
C ILE A 331 -1.45 -8.42 -3.71
N THR A 332 -2.27 -7.58 -3.11
CA THR A 332 -2.86 -7.80 -1.78
C THR A 332 -3.70 -9.08 -1.71
N LYS A 333 -4.40 -9.46 -2.78
CA LYS A 333 -5.16 -10.71 -2.82
C LYS A 333 -4.24 -11.94 -2.80
N LEU A 334 -3.11 -11.88 -3.52
CA LEU A 334 -2.10 -12.92 -3.48
C LEU A 334 -1.47 -13.00 -2.09
N ASP A 335 -1.11 -11.86 -1.52
CA ASP A 335 -0.42 -11.80 -0.23
C ASP A 335 -1.32 -12.33 0.89
N GLN A 336 -2.58 -11.93 0.96
CA GLN A 336 -3.58 -12.50 1.88
C GLN A 336 -3.72 -14.02 1.75
N TYR A 337 -3.76 -14.52 0.51
CA TYR A 337 -3.82 -15.95 0.25
C TYR A 337 -2.56 -16.67 0.78
N ILE A 338 -1.37 -16.16 0.52
CA ILE A 338 -0.11 -16.74 0.99
C ILE A 338 -0.01 -16.66 2.52
N TRP A 339 -0.39 -15.53 3.14
CA TRP A 339 -0.39 -15.38 4.60
C TRP A 339 -1.29 -16.43 5.26
N GLU A 340 -2.46 -16.67 4.70
CA GLU A 340 -3.38 -17.71 5.19
C GLU A 340 -2.77 -19.11 5.02
N GLU A 341 -2.15 -19.42 3.88
CA GLU A 341 -1.49 -20.73 3.64
C GLU A 341 -0.31 -20.95 4.60
N VAL A 342 0.47 -19.91 4.92
CA VAL A 342 1.53 -19.98 5.94
C VAL A 342 0.92 -20.28 7.32
N CYS A 343 -0.15 -19.61 7.70
CA CYS A 343 -0.84 -19.88 8.96
C CYS A 343 -1.38 -21.32 9.04
N LYS A 344 -1.99 -21.82 7.97
CA LYS A 344 -2.42 -23.24 7.87
C LYS A 344 -1.23 -24.19 8.08
N THR A 345 -0.12 -23.90 7.42
CA THR A 345 1.09 -24.72 7.50
C THR A 345 1.65 -24.76 8.92
N ILE A 346 1.76 -23.62 9.59
CA ILE A 346 2.20 -23.56 10.99
C ILE A 346 1.25 -24.38 11.89
N ARG A 347 -0.05 -24.30 11.67
CA ARG A 347 -1.04 -25.09 12.43
C ARG A 347 -0.84 -26.58 12.22
N VAL A 348 -0.69 -27.03 10.96
CA VAL A 348 -0.42 -28.43 10.63
C VAL A 348 0.85 -28.93 11.32
N TRP A 349 1.92 -28.13 11.37
CA TRP A 349 3.15 -28.51 12.07
C TRP A 349 2.92 -28.68 13.58
N ILE A 350 2.21 -27.74 14.21
CA ILE A 350 1.88 -27.83 15.64
C ILE A 350 1.07 -29.10 15.92
N ASP A 351 0.07 -29.41 15.09
CA ASP A 351 -0.79 -30.59 15.27
C ASP A 351 -0.02 -31.91 15.04
N ALA A 352 0.97 -31.88 14.15
CA ALA A 352 1.87 -33.01 13.90
C ALA A 352 3.01 -33.16 14.94
N GLY A 353 3.02 -32.32 15.99
CA GLY A 353 4.07 -32.32 17.01
C GLY A 353 5.44 -31.79 16.54
N VAL A 354 5.50 -31.18 15.36
CA VAL A 354 6.70 -30.49 14.87
C VAL A 354 6.78 -29.14 15.55
N ARG A 355 7.90 -28.83 16.20
CA ARG A 355 8.12 -27.51 16.79
C ARG A 355 8.37 -26.50 15.68
N PRO A 356 7.45 -25.54 15.42
CA PRO A 356 7.67 -24.57 14.36
C PRO A 356 8.79 -23.60 14.70
N VAL A 357 9.47 -23.11 13.67
CA VAL A 357 10.28 -21.89 13.75
C VAL A 357 9.45 -20.71 13.21
N PRO A 358 9.78 -19.46 13.57
CA PRO A 358 9.09 -18.29 13.03
C PRO A 358 9.22 -18.21 11.51
N ILE A 359 8.09 -18.03 10.83
CA ILE A 359 8.05 -17.81 9.37
C ILE A 359 7.75 -16.33 9.12
N ALA A 360 8.60 -15.67 8.35
CA ALA A 360 8.39 -14.30 7.90
C ALA A 360 7.53 -14.28 6.64
N VAL A 361 6.55 -13.40 6.59
CA VAL A 361 5.72 -13.14 5.41
C VAL A 361 5.91 -11.70 4.98
N ASN A 362 6.01 -11.48 3.67
CA ASN A 362 6.20 -10.17 3.09
C ASN A 362 4.89 -9.36 3.15
N VAL A 363 5.00 -8.09 3.50
CA VAL A 363 3.92 -7.10 3.52
C VAL A 363 4.38 -5.89 2.72
N THR A 364 3.63 -5.55 1.68
CA THR A 364 3.94 -4.45 0.79
C THR A 364 3.29 -3.14 1.26
N LYS A 365 3.72 -2.02 0.68
CA LYS A 365 3.05 -0.73 0.84
C LYS A 365 1.58 -0.80 0.43
N THR A 366 1.31 -1.51 -0.66
CA THR A 366 -0.04 -1.67 -1.20
C THR A 366 -0.96 -2.35 -0.18
N ASP A 367 -0.47 -3.35 0.54
CA ASP A 367 -1.24 -4.04 1.58
C ASP A 367 -1.59 -3.12 2.74
N ILE A 368 -0.62 -2.35 3.23
CA ILE A 368 -0.81 -1.41 4.35
C ILE A 368 -1.85 -0.34 4.01
N LEU A 369 -1.91 0.07 2.73
CA LEU A 369 -2.87 1.07 2.26
C LEU A 369 -4.24 0.48 1.92
N ALA A 370 -4.29 -0.80 1.54
CA ALA A 370 -5.51 -1.45 1.06
C ALA A 370 -6.35 -2.07 2.17
N ILE A 371 -5.71 -2.58 3.23
CA ILE A 371 -6.38 -3.30 4.32
C ILE A 371 -5.81 -2.93 5.69
N ASP A 372 -6.55 -3.24 6.75
CA ASP A 372 -6.01 -3.28 8.12
C ASP A 372 -5.22 -4.58 8.31
N VAL A 373 -3.89 -4.48 8.10
CA VAL A 373 -2.97 -5.63 8.18
C VAL A 373 -2.94 -6.24 9.58
N ALA A 374 -3.02 -5.41 10.63
CA ALA A 374 -2.99 -5.87 12.00
C ALA A 374 -4.27 -6.65 12.37
N GLU A 375 -5.42 -6.15 11.93
CA GLU A 375 -6.70 -6.84 12.10
C GLU A 375 -6.70 -8.18 11.36
N PHE A 376 -6.27 -8.20 10.10
CA PHE A 376 -6.17 -9.42 9.29
C PHE A 376 -5.34 -10.50 10.00
N PHE A 377 -4.13 -10.17 10.44
CA PHE A 377 -3.29 -11.15 11.13
C PHE A 377 -3.88 -11.58 12.49
N SER A 378 -4.53 -10.67 13.23
CA SER A 378 -5.25 -11.02 14.46
C SER A 378 -6.33 -12.08 14.21
N GLU A 379 -7.11 -11.92 13.13
CA GLU A 379 -8.13 -12.89 12.72
C GLU A 379 -7.51 -14.24 12.33
N MET A 380 -6.40 -14.21 11.56
CA MET A 380 -5.71 -15.45 11.16
C MET A 380 -5.15 -16.22 12.36
N LEU A 381 -4.54 -15.51 13.34
CA LEU A 381 -4.05 -16.16 14.56
C LEU A 381 -5.19 -16.80 15.37
N LYS A 382 -6.35 -16.14 15.47
CA LYS A 382 -7.52 -16.68 16.14
C LYS A 382 -8.10 -17.88 15.38
N LYS A 383 -8.26 -17.75 14.05
CA LYS A 383 -8.80 -18.80 13.16
C LYS A 383 -8.00 -20.09 13.23
N TYR A 384 -6.68 -19.98 13.15
CA TYR A 384 -5.77 -21.15 13.15
C TYR A 384 -5.18 -21.48 14.51
N ARG A 385 -5.50 -20.71 15.57
CA ARG A 385 -4.99 -20.90 16.94
C ARG A 385 -3.47 -21.00 16.98
N ILE A 386 -2.79 -20.01 16.40
CA ILE A 386 -1.33 -19.95 16.30
C ILE A 386 -0.81 -18.88 17.25
N PRO A 387 0.23 -19.16 18.06
CA PRO A 387 0.94 -18.14 18.81
C PRO A 387 1.65 -17.14 17.87
N PRO A 388 1.56 -15.81 18.11
CA PRO A 388 2.16 -14.79 17.24
C PRO A 388 3.66 -14.96 17.02
N LYS A 389 4.39 -15.51 18.00
CA LYS A 389 5.83 -15.79 17.90
C LYS A 389 6.26 -16.69 16.74
N TYR A 390 5.35 -17.39 16.09
CA TYR A 390 5.63 -18.24 14.93
C TYR A 390 5.41 -17.55 13.59
N LEU A 391 4.94 -16.30 13.59
CA LEU A 391 4.74 -15.51 12.39
C LEU A 391 5.47 -14.17 12.54
N ASN A 392 6.39 -13.88 11.65
CA ASN A 392 7.07 -12.61 11.55
C ASN A 392 6.50 -11.81 10.38
N ILE A 393 6.49 -10.50 10.50
CA ILE A 393 6.00 -9.58 9.46
C ILE A 393 7.19 -8.89 8.84
N ASP A 394 7.41 -9.10 7.54
CA ASP A 394 8.53 -8.57 6.77
C ASP A 394 8.04 -7.42 5.90
N ILE A 395 8.42 -6.19 6.24
CA ILE A 395 7.92 -4.98 5.60
C ILE A 395 8.99 -4.39 4.72
N ALA A 396 8.67 -4.17 3.44
CA ALA A 396 9.59 -3.58 2.50
C ALA A 396 9.95 -2.13 2.87
N LYS A 397 11.23 -1.77 2.76
CA LYS A 397 11.76 -0.41 2.99
C LYS A 397 10.98 0.69 2.28
N SER A 398 10.51 0.44 1.05
CA SER A 398 9.72 1.40 0.29
C SER A 398 8.43 1.82 1.01
N ALA A 399 7.83 0.92 1.79
CA ALA A 399 6.66 1.23 2.60
C ALA A 399 6.98 2.27 3.68
N TYR A 400 8.15 2.20 4.32
CA TYR A 400 8.59 3.16 5.34
C TYR A 400 8.83 4.56 4.79
N LEU A 401 9.45 4.66 3.61
CA LEU A 401 9.80 5.96 3.02
C LEU A 401 8.57 6.75 2.54
N GLU A 402 7.50 6.05 2.16
CA GLU A 402 6.37 6.65 1.48
C GLU A 402 5.09 6.76 2.35
N THR A 403 5.00 6.07 3.49
CA THR A 403 3.77 5.99 4.29
C THR A 403 3.95 6.35 5.78
N HIS A 404 4.91 7.20 6.11
CA HIS A 404 5.41 7.49 7.48
C HIS A 404 4.40 7.45 8.65
N GLY A 405 3.17 7.88 8.49
CA GLY A 405 2.18 7.90 9.59
C GLY A 405 1.42 6.57 9.74
N ALA A 406 0.86 6.05 8.65
CA ALA A 406 0.02 4.83 8.69
C ALA A 406 0.84 3.58 9.06
N LEU A 407 2.10 3.52 8.65
CA LEU A 407 2.97 2.38 8.94
C LEU A 407 3.37 2.32 10.41
N SER A 408 3.69 3.45 11.04
CA SER A 408 4.08 3.50 12.46
C SER A 408 2.98 2.97 13.38
N ASP A 409 1.72 3.27 13.07
CA ASP A 409 0.58 2.79 13.83
C ASP A 409 0.38 1.28 13.62
N THR A 410 0.48 0.80 12.38
CA THR A 410 0.40 -0.63 12.04
C THR A 410 1.52 -1.43 12.70
N GLU A 411 2.76 -0.94 12.64
CA GLU A 411 3.93 -1.57 13.28
C GLU A 411 3.72 -1.70 14.79
N ALA A 412 3.33 -0.61 15.45
CA ALA A 412 3.08 -0.61 16.89
C ALA A 412 1.96 -1.59 17.28
N GLN A 413 0.89 -1.68 16.51
CA GLN A 413 -0.19 -2.63 16.73
C GLN A 413 0.29 -4.08 16.59
N LEU A 414 1.04 -4.39 15.52
CA LEU A 414 1.60 -5.72 15.30
C LEU A 414 2.54 -6.15 16.44
N GLN A 415 3.40 -5.26 16.91
CA GLN A 415 4.30 -5.53 18.04
C GLN A 415 3.54 -5.72 19.36
N GLN A 416 2.49 -4.93 19.63
CA GLN A 416 1.63 -5.12 20.80
C GLN A 416 0.91 -6.47 20.79
N MET A 417 0.60 -7.00 19.60
CA MET A 417 0.04 -8.34 19.43
C MET A 417 1.09 -9.46 19.60
N GLY A 418 2.38 -9.11 19.70
CA GLY A 418 3.49 -10.05 19.89
C GLY A 418 4.10 -10.57 18.60
N PHE A 419 3.85 -9.94 17.46
CA PHE A 419 4.57 -10.21 16.21
C PHE A 419 5.97 -9.56 16.26
N ARG A 420 6.93 -10.21 15.61
CA ARG A 420 8.23 -9.60 15.32
C ARG A 420 8.16 -8.93 13.96
N VAL A 421 8.41 -7.64 13.91
CA VAL A 421 8.43 -6.85 12.68
C VAL A 421 9.87 -6.75 12.16
N ILE A 422 10.04 -7.06 10.88
CA ILE A 422 11.31 -7.06 10.18
C ILE A 422 11.23 -6.01 9.07
N LEU A 423 12.24 -5.18 8.94
CA LEU A 423 12.38 -4.24 7.83
C LEU A 423 13.28 -4.85 6.76
N ASP A 424 12.76 -5.00 5.53
CA ASP A 424 13.48 -5.59 4.41
C ASP A 424 14.03 -4.53 3.43
N GLY A 425 15.16 -4.85 2.80
CA GLY A 425 15.75 -4.09 1.71
C GLY A 425 16.74 -3.01 2.14
N PHE A 426 17.35 -3.12 3.31
CA PHE A 426 18.44 -2.21 3.70
C PHE A 426 19.72 -2.55 2.91
N ASP A 427 20.30 -1.54 2.26
CA ASP A 427 21.46 -1.68 1.37
C ASP A 427 22.78 -1.21 1.96
N GLY A 428 22.80 -0.88 3.25
CA GLY A 428 24.01 -0.48 3.97
C GLY A 428 24.29 1.03 3.99
N ASP A 429 23.34 1.88 3.57
CA ASP A 429 23.49 3.33 3.64
C ASP A 429 23.49 3.83 5.09
N TYR A 430 24.54 4.55 5.48
CA TYR A 430 24.71 5.08 6.85
C TYR A 430 23.70 6.17 7.22
N VAL A 431 23.31 7.01 6.27
CA VAL A 431 22.32 8.08 6.50
C VAL A 431 20.95 7.46 6.73
N GLU A 432 20.61 6.46 5.93
CA GLU A 432 19.39 5.71 6.06
C GLU A 432 19.30 4.95 7.38
N LEU A 433 20.40 4.27 7.79
CA LEU A 433 20.46 3.56 9.07
C LEU A 433 20.19 4.50 10.27
N SER A 434 20.69 5.74 10.18
CA SER A 434 20.44 6.75 11.21
C SER A 434 18.97 7.20 11.23
N ALA A 435 18.33 7.30 10.08
CA ALA A 435 16.91 7.63 9.96
C ALA A 435 16.02 6.49 10.52
N LEU A 436 16.40 5.25 10.27
CA LEU A 436 15.69 4.05 10.73
C LEU A 436 15.84 3.81 12.25
N GLY A 437 16.85 4.37 12.90
CA GLY A 437 17.05 4.25 14.36
C GLY A 437 15.96 4.86 15.22
N GLY A 438 15.01 5.61 14.63
CA GLY A 438 13.82 6.15 15.30
C GLY A 438 12.57 5.28 15.21
N PHE A 439 12.61 4.21 14.43
CA PHE A 439 11.48 3.29 14.23
C PHE A 439 11.58 2.11 15.22
N GLY A 440 10.40 1.57 15.58
CA GLY A 440 10.28 0.46 16.52
C GLY A 440 10.67 -0.92 15.99
N THR A 441 11.29 -1.00 14.81
CA THR A 441 11.63 -2.24 14.11
C THR A 441 12.48 -3.19 14.96
N ASP A 442 12.07 -4.46 15.05
CA ASP A 442 12.78 -5.49 15.85
C ASP A 442 14.05 -5.99 15.15
N LEU A 443 14.07 -5.99 13.82
CA LEU A 443 15.13 -6.55 13.01
C LEU A 443 15.18 -5.87 11.64
N LEU A 444 16.37 -5.58 11.14
CA LEU A 444 16.63 -4.98 9.84
C LEU A 444 17.40 -5.97 8.96
N LYS A 445 16.90 -6.28 7.76
CA LYS A 445 17.55 -7.18 6.79
C LYS A 445 18.57 -6.40 5.95
N LEU A 446 19.84 -6.77 6.07
CA LEU A 446 20.95 -6.22 5.28
C LEU A 446 21.16 -7.09 4.04
N ASP A 447 20.81 -6.59 2.85
CA ASP A 447 21.01 -7.31 1.57
C ASP A 447 22.45 -7.14 1.06
N LEU A 448 23.23 -8.20 1.16
CA LEU A 448 24.63 -8.26 0.67
C LEU A 448 24.75 -8.26 -0.85
N ARG A 449 23.66 -8.49 -1.58
CA ARG A 449 23.61 -8.51 -3.05
C ARG A 449 23.39 -7.11 -3.62
N SER A 450 23.05 -6.14 -2.77
CA SER A 450 22.85 -4.76 -3.20
C SER A 450 24.10 -4.20 -3.90
N ALA A 451 23.91 -3.34 -4.88
CA ALA A 451 25.03 -2.73 -5.62
C ALA A 451 26.00 -1.96 -4.71
N ALA A 452 25.52 -1.47 -3.56
CA ALA A 452 26.33 -0.77 -2.58
C ALA A 452 27.29 -1.69 -1.82
N LEU A 453 26.89 -2.95 -1.56
CA LEU A 453 27.62 -3.92 -0.74
C LEU A 453 28.28 -5.06 -1.52
N GLN A 454 27.90 -5.24 -2.80
CA GLN A 454 28.44 -6.30 -3.63
C GLN A 454 29.97 -6.21 -3.70
N ASN A 455 30.65 -7.27 -3.29
CA ASN A 455 32.12 -7.36 -3.21
C ASN A 455 32.80 -6.38 -2.22
N LYS A 456 32.08 -5.77 -1.30
CA LYS A 456 32.61 -4.82 -0.30
C LYS A 456 32.41 -5.33 1.13
N THR A 457 32.99 -6.46 1.46
CA THR A 457 32.87 -7.06 2.81
C THR A 457 33.58 -6.25 3.91
N ASP A 458 34.51 -5.37 3.54
CA ASP A 458 35.27 -4.49 4.42
C ASP A 458 34.43 -3.42 5.10
N VAL A 459 33.31 -3.01 4.51
CA VAL A 459 32.40 -2.00 5.11
C VAL A 459 31.46 -2.60 6.17
N LEU A 460 31.22 -3.91 6.17
CA LEU A 460 30.28 -4.58 7.06
C LEU A 460 30.54 -4.33 8.54
N PRO A 461 31.78 -4.41 9.08
CA PRO A 461 32.04 -4.13 10.49
C PRO A 461 31.59 -2.74 10.93
N GLY A 462 31.74 -1.73 10.06
CA GLY A 462 31.28 -0.37 10.30
C GLY A 462 29.75 -0.28 10.42
N ILE A 463 29.04 -0.90 9.48
CA ILE A 463 27.55 -0.96 9.47
C ILE A 463 27.04 -1.62 10.74
N PHE A 464 27.58 -2.78 11.14
CA PHE A 464 27.18 -3.47 12.37
C PHE A 464 27.50 -2.69 13.63
N THR A 465 28.61 -1.93 13.65
CA THR A 465 28.96 -1.06 14.79
C THR A 465 27.95 0.07 14.94
N GLN A 466 27.59 0.72 13.84
CA GLN A 466 26.61 1.80 13.86
C GLN A 466 25.21 1.29 14.23
N ALA A 467 24.78 0.17 13.68
CA ALA A 467 23.49 -0.45 14.01
C ALA A 467 23.40 -0.74 15.52
N ARG A 468 24.48 -1.27 16.13
CA ARG A 468 24.54 -1.47 17.60
C ARG A 468 24.43 -0.17 18.38
N THR A 469 25.07 0.89 17.93
CA THR A 469 24.97 2.22 18.57
C THR A 469 23.52 2.73 18.53
N LEU A 470 22.79 2.44 17.45
CA LEU A 470 21.39 2.78 17.27
C LEU A 470 20.42 1.75 17.90
N ARG A 471 20.93 0.69 18.52
CA ARG A 471 20.16 -0.44 19.11
C ARG A 471 19.32 -1.19 18.08
N LEU A 472 19.76 -1.21 16.82
CA LEU A 472 19.15 -1.98 15.75
C LEU A 472 19.80 -3.36 15.65
N ASN A 473 18.98 -4.40 15.56
CA ASN A 473 19.46 -5.75 15.25
C ASN A 473 19.50 -5.93 13.73
N LEU A 474 20.59 -6.53 13.23
CA LEU A 474 20.75 -6.82 11.81
C LEU A 474 20.70 -8.31 11.54
N LEU A 475 20.01 -8.68 10.46
CA LEU A 475 20.03 -9.99 9.83
C LEU A 475 20.71 -9.84 8.46
N ALA A 476 21.65 -10.70 8.13
CA ALA A 476 22.30 -10.68 6.81
C ALA A 476 21.56 -11.58 5.82
N GLU A 477 21.23 -11.00 4.66
CA GLU A 477 20.62 -11.71 3.54
C GLU A 477 21.61 -11.82 2.37
N GLY A 478 21.46 -12.87 1.54
CA GLY A 478 22.30 -13.06 0.37
C GLY A 478 23.72 -13.52 0.71
N ILE A 479 23.89 -14.31 1.78
CA ILE A 479 25.20 -14.90 2.11
C ILE A 479 25.52 -16.01 1.12
N GLU A 480 26.53 -15.82 0.29
CA GLU A 480 26.92 -16.75 -0.79
C GLU A 480 28.31 -17.37 -0.57
N SER A 481 29.17 -16.74 0.24
CA SER A 481 30.53 -17.21 0.46
C SER A 481 30.90 -17.39 1.94
N THR A 482 31.87 -18.27 2.19
CA THR A 482 32.44 -18.48 3.53
C THR A 482 33.17 -17.23 4.04
N GLU A 483 33.73 -16.42 3.14
CA GLU A 483 34.37 -15.15 3.49
C GLU A 483 33.36 -14.17 4.05
N GLN A 484 32.22 -13.98 3.38
CA GLN A 484 31.11 -13.13 3.87
C GLN A 484 30.67 -13.62 5.25
N LEU A 485 30.46 -14.93 5.43
CA LEU A 485 30.05 -15.51 6.71
C LEU A 485 31.07 -15.19 7.82
N ASN A 486 32.37 -15.32 7.54
CA ASN A 486 33.42 -15.06 8.54
C ASN A 486 33.47 -13.58 8.94
N VAL A 487 33.31 -12.66 7.98
CA VAL A 487 33.26 -11.21 8.27
C VAL A 487 32.01 -10.88 9.11
N LEU A 488 30.85 -11.40 8.74
CA LEU A 488 29.59 -11.19 9.46
C LEU A 488 29.68 -11.67 10.91
N ARG A 489 30.24 -12.87 11.17
CA ARG A 489 30.47 -13.39 12.52
C ARG A 489 31.37 -12.49 13.35
N LYS A 490 32.49 -12.04 12.78
CA LYS A 490 33.40 -11.10 13.43
C LYS A 490 32.75 -9.75 13.73
N ALA A 491 31.85 -9.30 12.83
CA ALA A 491 31.07 -8.08 13.03
C ALA A 491 29.97 -8.24 14.10
N GLY A 492 29.69 -9.48 14.56
CA GLY A 492 28.69 -9.78 15.57
C GLY A 492 27.30 -10.02 15.01
N CYS A 493 27.18 -10.35 13.74
CA CYS A 493 25.92 -10.80 13.13
C CYS A 493 25.56 -12.19 13.69
N THR A 494 24.33 -12.33 14.17
CA THR A 494 23.85 -13.58 14.78
C THR A 494 22.94 -14.39 13.86
N GLU A 495 22.16 -13.74 13.02
CA GLU A 495 21.20 -14.38 12.13
C GLU A 495 21.49 -14.07 10.66
N GLY A 496 21.26 -15.03 9.77
CA GLY A 496 21.44 -14.79 8.34
C GLY A 496 20.83 -15.88 7.47
N GLN A 497 20.67 -15.53 6.18
CA GLN A 497 20.16 -16.43 5.15
C GLN A 497 20.93 -16.24 3.84
N GLY A 498 20.95 -17.26 3.00
CA GLY A 498 21.64 -17.18 1.71
C GLY A 498 21.97 -18.56 1.13
N TYR A 499 22.42 -18.58 -0.11
CA TYR A 499 22.68 -19.82 -0.85
C TYR A 499 23.91 -20.60 -0.34
N LEU A 500 24.75 -19.98 0.47
CA LEU A 500 25.80 -20.70 1.19
C LEU A 500 25.23 -21.78 2.11
N PHE A 501 24.06 -21.55 2.69
CA PHE A 501 23.41 -22.49 3.61
C PHE A 501 22.37 -23.37 2.91
N SER A 502 21.42 -22.74 2.23
CA SER A 502 20.34 -23.42 1.53
C SER A 502 19.71 -22.49 0.51
N ARG A 503 19.18 -23.06 -0.57
CA ARG A 503 18.19 -22.40 -1.43
C ARG A 503 16.81 -22.46 -0.79
N PRO A 504 15.82 -21.70 -1.27
CA PRO A 504 14.43 -21.88 -0.85
C PRO A 504 13.97 -23.33 -1.07
N LEU A 505 13.36 -23.92 -0.05
CA LEU A 505 12.91 -25.30 0.00
C LEU A 505 11.39 -25.38 -0.08
N SER A 506 10.86 -26.47 -0.62
CA SER A 506 9.45 -26.78 -0.43
C SER A 506 9.13 -26.99 1.05
N VAL A 507 7.85 -26.85 1.43
CA VAL A 507 7.40 -27.03 2.83
C VAL A 507 7.83 -28.40 3.38
N ASP A 508 7.72 -29.46 2.56
CA ASP A 508 8.10 -30.82 2.96
C ASP A 508 9.60 -30.99 3.17
N GLU A 509 10.42 -30.41 2.30
CA GLU A 509 11.88 -30.42 2.44
C GLU A 509 12.30 -29.64 3.68
N PHE A 510 11.67 -28.50 3.93
CA PHE A 510 11.96 -27.67 5.10
C PHE A 510 11.66 -28.42 6.42
N VAL A 511 10.54 -29.13 6.50
CA VAL A 511 10.22 -29.96 7.68
C VAL A 511 11.28 -31.05 7.93
N ARG A 512 11.87 -31.62 6.88
CA ARG A 512 12.95 -32.61 7.04
C ARG A 512 14.16 -32.02 7.74
N ILE A 513 14.59 -30.80 7.34
CA ILE A 513 15.74 -30.17 8.00
C ILE A 513 15.43 -29.75 9.44
N LEU A 514 14.20 -29.35 9.76
CA LEU A 514 13.79 -29.06 11.14
C LEU A 514 13.88 -30.31 12.02
N LYS A 515 13.45 -31.47 11.54
CA LYS A 515 13.50 -32.72 12.30
C LYS A 515 14.93 -33.19 12.55
N VAL A 516 15.82 -33.06 11.58
CA VAL A 516 17.24 -33.42 11.73
C VAL A 516 17.96 -32.52 12.71
N GLY A 517 17.68 -31.21 12.70
CA GLY A 517 18.31 -30.23 13.60
C GLY A 517 17.92 -30.35 15.08
N HIS A 518 16.88 -31.13 15.40
CA HIS A 518 16.43 -31.39 16.79
C HIS A 518 16.93 -32.75 17.36
N SER A 519 17.59 -33.54 16.54
CA SER A 519 18.07 -34.90 16.94
C SER A 519 19.56 -34.92 17.31
N GLY A 520 20.22 -33.76 17.42
CA GLY A 520 21.64 -33.63 17.75
C GLY A 520 21.89 -32.80 19.01
#